data_70ff0cd59b1046e9e3ee5c60913498a2
#
_entry.id   70ff0cd59b1046e9e3ee5c60913498a2
#
_cell.length_a   1.000
_cell.length_b   1.000
_cell.length_c   1.000
_cell.angle_alpha   90.00
_cell.angle_beta   90.00
_cell.angle_gamma   90.00
#
_symmetry.space_group_name_H-M   'P 1'
#
loop_
_entity.id
_entity.type
_entity.pdbx_description
1 polymer ?
#
loop_
_entity_poly.entity_id
_entity_poly.type
_entity_poly.pdbx_seq_one_letter_code
_entity_poly.pdbx_strand_id
1 'polypeptide(L)'
;MPSVIICVFGCVTIPKYADEIRKINATWGSQTISNVKILFFLGEERTDEFIGDQYVYLPGVKNDYLSASYKQFLGLKYIYEQHNPEFVMCCGTDTFVNTPKLLHFLHKFNSNDKLYIGGHGDTRDILGKQIYFHSGGAGFVLSRACLSAFYPLCNTAVERWVDVCVQWGELHRVPACDLAIGYFLQTSIDDVNIIKAEQYSFLGCNYIGFPCHQGQVSIDNIITCHSMTLQDCDNFYSILQDNHFFMNELGS
;
A
#
# COMPACT_ATOMS: atom_id res chain seq x y z
N MET A 1 3.33 20.53 0.97
CA MET A 1 3.52 19.18 0.39
C MET A 1 2.69 18.22 1.23
N PRO A 2 2.12 17.15 0.68
CA PRO A 2 1.36 16.19 1.48
C PRO A 2 2.28 15.52 2.49
N SER A 3 1.79 15.30 3.71
CA SER A 3 2.53 14.53 4.72
C SER A 3 2.45 13.02 4.44
N VAL A 4 1.33 12.57 3.88
CA VAL A 4 1.11 11.16 3.51
C VAL A 4 0.66 11.05 2.05
N ILE A 5 1.28 10.12 1.30
CA ILE A 5 0.79 9.69 0.00
C ILE A 5 0.37 8.23 0.09
N ILE A 6 -0.86 7.94 -0.32
CA ILE A 6 -1.35 6.58 -0.49
C ILE A 6 -1.11 6.19 -1.96
N CYS A 7 -0.21 5.25 -2.16
CA CYS A 7 0.18 4.67 -3.44
C CYS A 7 -0.67 3.44 -3.71
N VAL A 8 -1.64 3.56 -4.61
CA VAL A 8 -2.50 2.45 -5.05
C VAL A 8 -2.05 1.99 -6.42
N PHE A 9 -1.61 0.74 -6.55
CA PHE A 9 -1.27 0.20 -7.85
C PHE A 9 -2.43 -0.62 -8.40
N GLY A 10 -2.83 -0.32 -9.63
CA GLY A 10 -4.03 -0.86 -10.24
C GLY A 10 -3.91 -1.09 -11.74
N CYS A 11 -5.04 -1.39 -12.34
CA CYS A 11 -5.19 -1.61 -13.77
C CYS A 11 -6.57 -1.14 -14.21
N VAL A 12 -6.62 -0.27 -15.22
CA VAL A 12 -7.89 0.30 -15.70
C VAL A 12 -8.46 -0.44 -16.90
N THR A 13 -7.70 -1.33 -17.52
CA THR A 13 -8.14 -2.12 -18.67
C THR A 13 -8.75 -3.47 -18.28
N ILE A 14 -8.62 -3.88 -17.02
CA ILE A 14 -9.26 -5.08 -16.47
C ILE A 14 -10.46 -4.64 -15.63
N PRO A 15 -11.70 -5.02 -15.99
CA PRO A 15 -12.93 -4.53 -15.37
C PRO A 15 -12.92 -4.60 -13.84
N LYS A 16 -12.49 -5.73 -13.28
CA LYS A 16 -12.40 -5.91 -11.83
C LYS A 16 -11.64 -4.76 -11.15
N TYR A 17 -10.43 -4.48 -11.60
CA TYR A 17 -9.59 -3.44 -10.98
C TYR A 17 -10.09 -2.02 -11.26
N ALA A 18 -10.69 -1.80 -12.45
CA ALA A 18 -11.35 -0.53 -12.78
C ALA A 18 -12.53 -0.27 -11.83
N ASP A 19 -13.37 -1.29 -11.56
CA ASP A 19 -14.47 -1.19 -10.60
C ASP A 19 -14.00 -0.92 -9.17
N GLU A 20 -12.90 -1.56 -8.76
CA GLU A 20 -12.28 -1.30 -7.46
C GLU A 20 -11.76 0.14 -7.34
N ILE A 21 -11.13 0.69 -8.39
CA ILE A 21 -10.69 2.10 -8.43
C ILE A 21 -11.90 3.05 -8.33
N ARG A 22 -13.01 2.77 -9.09
CA ARG A 22 -14.26 3.54 -8.96
C ARG A 22 -14.77 3.50 -7.53
N LYS A 23 -14.73 2.33 -6.90
CA LYS A 23 -15.17 2.13 -5.52
C LYS A 23 -14.32 2.94 -4.54
N ILE A 24 -13.00 2.94 -4.68
CA ILE A 24 -12.12 3.79 -3.88
C ILE A 24 -12.52 5.26 -4.01
N ASN A 25 -12.69 5.74 -5.24
CA ASN A 25 -13.08 7.13 -5.50
C ASN A 25 -14.47 7.50 -4.93
N ALA A 26 -15.38 6.53 -4.83
CA ALA A 26 -16.72 6.73 -4.28
C ALA A 26 -16.78 6.59 -2.75
N THR A 27 -15.76 6.01 -2.12
CA THR A 27 -15.74 5.73 -0.68
C THR A 27 -14.58 6.44 0.01
N TRP A 28 -13.64 5.70 0.56
CA TRP A 28 -12.56 6.25 1.38
C TRP A 28 -11.61 7.20 0.62
N GLY A 29 -11.50 7.04 -0.69
CA GLY A 29 -10.71 7.93 -1.55
C GLY A 29 -11.40 9.26 -1.89
N SER A 30 -12.72 9.38 -1.65
CA SER A 30 -13.46 10.64 -1.86
C SER A 30 -13.19 11.69 -0.77
N GLN A 31 -12.60 11.27 0.34
CA GLN A 31 -12.36 12.15 1.48
C GLN A 31 -11.23 13.14 1.19
N THR A 32 -11.56 14.41 1.19
CA THR A 32 -10.55 15.47 1.11
C THR A 32 -9.97 15.71 2.50
N ILE A 33 -8.84 15.06 2.77
CA ILE A 33 -8.10 15.28 4.02
C ILE A 33 -6.88 16.12 3.69
N SER A 34 -6.74 17.26 4.37
CA SER A 34 -5.55 18.11 4.23
C SER A 34 -4.30 17.27 4.52
N ASN A 35 -3.26 17.43 3.72
CA ASN A 35 -1.99 16.71 3.85
C ASN A 35 -1.98 15.24 3.41
N VAL A 36 -3.09 14.68 2.87
CA VAL A 36 -3.11 13.36 2.25
C VAL A 36 -3.36 13.49 0.75
N LYS A 37 -2.61 12.72 -0.03
CA LYS A 37 -2.83 12.55 -1.47
C LYS A 37 -2.92 11.08 -1.82
N ILE A 38 -3.89 10.71 -2.64
CA ILE A 38 -4.01 9.36 -3.19
C ILE A 38 -3.52 9.41 -4.64
N LEU A 39 -2.61 8.49 -5.00
CA LEU A 39 -2.11 8.34 -6.35
C LEU A 39 -2.31 6.91 -6.82
N PHE A 40 -2.92 6.76 -8.00
CA PHE A 40 -3.10 5.47 -8.66
C PHE A 40 -2.00 5.28 -9.71
N PHE A 41 -1.18 4.26 -9.54
CA PHE A 41 -0.13 3.89 -10.49
C PHE A 41 -0.65 2.81 -11.43
N LEU A 42 -0.73 3.15 -12.71
CA LEU A 42 -1.40 2.38 -13.75
C LEU A 42 -0.39 2.00 -14.84
N GLY A 43 -0.72 1.00 -15.65
CA GLY A 43 0.03 0.71 -16.86
C GLY A 43 -0.11 1.82 -17.92
N GLU A 44 0.64 1.72 -19.01
CA GLU A 44 0.70 2.77 -20.04
C GLU A 44 -0.62 2.98 -20.80
N GLU A 45 -1.47 1.94 -20.90
CA GLU A 45 -2.75 2.04 -21.58
C GLU A 45 -3.72 2.92 -20.81
N ARG A 46 -4.17 3.99 -21.45
CA ARG A 46 -5.08 4.98 -20.87
C ARG A 46 -6.51 4.66 -21.26
N THR A 47 -7.44 5.12 -20.44
CA THR A 47 -8.87 5.16 -20.73
C THR A 47 -9.38 6.58 -20.52
N ASP A 48 -10.47 6.95 -21.22
CA ASP A 48 -11.06 8.29 -21.12
C ASP A 48 -11.75 8.55 -19.79
N GLU A 49 -11.90 7.55 -18.95
CA GLU A 49 -12.57 7.64 -17.66
C GLU A 49 -11.62 8.07 -16.53
N PHE A 50 -10.40 7.54 -16.51
CA PHE A 50 -9.46 7.76 -15.41
C PHE A 50 -8.48 8.89 -15.79
N ILE A 51 -8.98 10.12 -15.75
CA ILE A 51 -8.25 11.35 -16.08
C ILE A 51 -8.13 12.21 -14.82
N GLY A 52 -6.97 12.80 -14.61
CA GLY A 52 -6.69 13.70 -13.48
C GLY A 52 -5.33 13.43 -12.86
N ASP A 53 -4.88 14.35 -12.01
CA ASP A 53 -3.53 14.33 -11.42
C ASP A 53 -3.30 13.17 -10.44
N GLN A 54 -4.37 12.50 -10.02
CA GLN A 54 -4.27 11.30 -9.19
C GLN A 54 -3.92 10.03 -9.98
N TYR A 55 -4.06 10.04 -11.31
CA TYR A 55 -3.78 8.86 -12.14
C TYR A 55 -2.43 9.01 -12.85
N VAL A 56 -1.47 8.21 -12.42
CA VAL A 56 -0.11 8.19 -12.96
C VAL A 56 0.06 6.99 -13.87
N TYR A 57 0.09 7.26 -15.18
CA TYR A 57 0.32 6.23 -16.20
C TYR A 57 1.82 6.04 -16.41
N LEU A 58 2.29 4.83 -16.20
CA LEU A 58 3.71 4.47 -16.24
C LEU A 58 4.08 3.98 -17.64
N PRO A 59 4.92 4.71 -18.41
CA PRO A 59 5.34 4.30 -19.73
C PRO A 59 6.07 2.95 -19.73
N GLY A 60 5.76 2.08 -20.71
CA GLY A 60 6.36 0.75 -20.85
C GLY A 60 5.86 -0.30 -19.85
N VAL A 61 4.94 0.06 -18.94
CA VAL A 61 4.38 -0.86 -17.96
C VAL A 61 3.03 -1.37 -18.42
N LYS A 62 2.85 -2.69 -18.46
CA LYS A 62 1.60 -3.33 -18.90
C LYS A 62 0.51 -3.29 -17.82
N ASN A 63 -0.74 -3.43 -18.27
CA ASN A 63 -1.90 -3.60 -17.41
C ASN A 63 -2.19 -5.09 -17.11
N ASP A 64 -1.23 -5.77 -16.50
CA ASP A 64 -1.36 -7.15 -16.04
C ASP A 64 -0.85 -7.33 -14.60
N TYR A 65 -1.05 -8.51 -14.04
CA TYR A 65 -0.60 -8.85 -12.69
C TYR A 65 0.93 -8.96 -12.60
N LEU A 66 1.60 -9.42 -13.66
CA LEU A 66 3.06 -9.57 -13.68
C LEU A 66 3.77 -8.22 -13.55
N SER A 67 3.11 -7.17 -14.01
CA SER A 67 3.63 -5.79 -13.95
C SER A 67 3.37 -5.08 -12.61
N ALA A 68 2.78 -5.75 -11.60
CA ALA A 68 2.53 -5.15 -10.30
C ALA A 68 3.82 -4.63 -9.63
N SER A 69 4.91 -5.40 -9.72
CA SER A 69 6.22 -5.00 -9.19
C SER A 69 6.74 -3.72 -9.86
N TYR A 70 6.62 -3.61 -11.18
CA TYR A 70 6.99 -2.38 -11.90
C TYR A 70 6.17 -1.18 -11.43
N LYS A 71 4.85 -1.33 -11.29
CA LYS A 71 3.98 -0.25 -10.82
C LYS A 71 4.38 0.22 -9.42
N GLN A 72 4.71 -0.72 -8.53
CA GLN A 72 5.12 -0.38 -7.17
C GLN A 72 6.48 0.33 -7.13
N PHE A 73 7.51 -0.21 -7.77
CA PHE A 73 8.84 0.39 -7.71
C PHE A 73 8.92 1.73 -8.46
N LEU A 74 8.33 1.84 -9.65
CA LEU A 74 8.29 3.09 -10.40
C LEU A 74 7.34 4.11 -9.75
N GLY A 75 6.28 3.65 -9.09
CA GLY A 75 5.41 4.49 -8.29
C GLY A 75 6.14 5.11 -7.10
N LEU A 76 6.91 4.33 -6.35
CA LEU A 76 7.74 4.82 -5.25
C LEU A 76 8.79 5.82 -5.74
N LYS A 77 9.43 5.54 -6.89
CA LYS A 77 10.35 6.47 -7.55
C LYS A 77 9.66 7.80 -7.86
N TYR A 78 8.52 7.75 -8.54
CA TYR A 78 7.74 8.94 -8.90
C TYR A 78 7.37 9.77 -7.66
N ILE A 79 6.90 9.12 -6.60
CA ILE A 79 6.52 9.79 -5.35
C ILE A 79 7.73 10.50 -4.73
N TYR A 80 8.88 9.86 -4.70
CA TYR A 80 10.11 10.46 -4.19
C TYR A 80 10.52 11.70 -4.99
N GLU A 81 10.53 11.60 -6.32
CA GLU A 81 10.97 12.66 -7.23
C GLU A 81 10.00 13.86 -7.26
N GLN A 82 8.69 13.61 -7.20
CA GLN A 82 7.68 14.65 -7.40
C GLN A 82 7.10 15.22 -6.11
N HIS A 83 7.13 14.49 -5.00
CA HIS A 83 6.36 14.86 -3.81
C HIS A 83 7.16 14.88 -2.51
N ASN A 84 8.08 13.96 -2.31
CA ASN A 84 8.89 13.81 -1.08
C ASN A 84 8.05 13.90 0.23
N PRO A 85 7.02 13.06 0.42
CA PRO A 85 6.15 13.10 1.59
C PRO A 85 6.87 12.63 2.85
N GLU A 86 6.23 12.79 4.01
CA GLU A 86 6.72 12.19 5.26
C GLU A 86 6.58 10.67 5.27
N PHE A 87 5.45 10.19 4.75
CA PHE A 87 5.16 8.76 4.66
C PHE A 87 4.52 8.40 3.32
N VAL A 88 4.85 7.22 2.82
CA VAL A 88 4.18 6.60 1.68
C VAL A 88 3.56 5.29 2.12
N MET A 89 2.25 5.16 1.96
CA MET A 89 1.55 3.90 2.13
C MET A 89 1.35 3.24 0.76
N CYS A 90 1.67 1.95 0.65
CA CYS A 90 1.44 1.14 -0.56
C CYS A 90 0.31 0.13 -0.30
N CYS A 91 -0.64 0.02 -1.22
CA CYS A 91 -1.70 -0.99 -1.17
C CYS A 91 -2.25 -1.32 -2.57
N GLY A 92 -3.04 -2.39 -2.66
CA GLY A 92 -3.80 -2.77 -3.85
C GLY A 92 -5.12 -2.02 -3.98
N THR A 93 -5.85 -2.28 -5.09
CA THR A 93 -7.18 -1.68 -5.33
C THR A 93 -8.29 -2.31 -4.49
N ASP A 94 -8.10 -3.52 -3.99
CA ASP A 94 -9.03 -4.25 -3.13
C ASP A 94 -8.78 -4.03 -1.62
N THR A 95 -8.07 -2.95 -1.29
CA THR A 95 -7.76 -2.56 0.09
C THR A 95 -8.60 -1.35 0.49
N PHE A 96 -9.32 -1.47 1.60
CA PHE A 96 -9.94 -0.32 2.26
C PHE A 96 -8.92 0.37 3.18
N VAL A 97 -8.88 1.70 3.16
CA VAL A 97 -8.01 2.50 4.04
C VAL A 97 -8.85 3.48 4.85
N ASN A 98 -8.77 3.37 6.18
CA ASN A 98 -9.29 4.38 7.09
C ASN A 98 -8.23 5.49 7.21
N THR A 99 -8.32 6.48 6.33
CA THR A 99 -7.30 7.53 6.19
C THR A 99 -7.10 8.37 7.47
N PRO A 100 -8.16 8.81 8.19
CA PRO A 100 -7.99 9.50 9.48
C PRO A 100 -7.21 8.67 10.50
N LYS A 101 -7.54 7.37 10.58
CA LYS A 101 -6.87 6.45 11.50
C LYS A 101 -5.41 6.22 11.13
N LEU A 102 -5.14 6.11 9.82
CA LEU A 102 -3.77 6.02 9.30
C LEU A 102 -2.95 7.25 9.72
N LEU A 103 -3.49 8.45 9.54
CA LEU A 103 -2.81 9.69 9.95
C LEU A 103 -2.53 9.71 11.45
N HIS A 104 -3.55 9.46 12.26
CA HIS A 104 -3.40 9.40 13.71
C HIS A 104 -2.33 8.39 14.15
N PHE A 105 -2.31 7.23 13.52
CA PHE A 105 -1.30 6.20 13.77
C PHE A 105 0.10 6.67 13.41
N LEU A 106 0.28 7.35 12.26
CA LEU A 106 1.58 7.79 11.77
C LEU A 106 2.15 8.97 12.55
N HIS A 107 1.33 9.78 13.23
CA HIS A 107 1.81 10.87 14.09
C HIS A 107 2.75 10.41 15.22
N LYS A 108 2.77 9.13 15.56
CA LYS A 108 3.65 8.55 16.58
C LYS A 108 5.10 8.36 16.12
N PHE A 109 5.37 8.51 14.82
CA PHE A 109 6.63 8.14 14.21
C PHE A 109 7.36 9.36 13.62
N ASN A 110 8.68 9.32 13.70
CA ASN A 110 9.54 10.30 13.05
C ASN A 110 9.87 9.84 11.62
N SER A 111 9.45 10.60 10.63
CA SER A 111 9.68 10.29 9.22
C SER A 111 11.16 10.32 8.80
N ASN A 112 12.05 10.87 9.64
CA ASN A 112 13.49 10.87 9.40
C ASN A 112 14.19 9.58 9.86
N ASP A 113 13.49 8.68 10.56
CA ASP A 113 13.95 7.34 10.86
C ASP A 113 13.59 6.41 9.69
N LYS A 114 14.45 5.44 9.36
CA LYS A 114 14.17 4.48 8.27
C LYS A 114 13.16 3.44 8.75
N LEU A 115 11.87 3.72 8.56
CA LEU A 115 10.79 2.89 9.06
C LEU A 115 10.09 2.12 7.92
N TYR A 116 9.90 0.83 8.13
CA TYR A 116 9.05 -0.05 7.34
C TYR A 116 7.92 -0.58 8.24
N ILE A 117 6.71 -0.07 8.06
CA ILE A 117 5.58 -0.22 8.99
C ILE A 117 4.47 -1.01 8.34
N GLY A 118 3.89 -1.98 9.06
CA GLY A 118 2.68 -2.71 8.65
C GLY A 118 2.20 -3.62 9.79
N GLY A 119 1.04 -4.22 9.64
CA GLY A 119 0.47 -5.11 10.65
C GLY A 119 0.59 -6.59 10.28
N HIS A 120 -0.03 -6.96 9.16
CA HIS A 120 0.05 -8.34 8.65
C HIS A 120 1.32 -8.56 7.86
N GLY A 121 2.00 -9.69 8.09
CA GLY A 121 3.22 -10.02 7.38
C GLY A 121 3.66 -11.46 7.66
N ASP A 122 4.72 -11.88 6.98
CA ASP A 122 5.27 -13.23 7.10
C ASP A 122 6.80 -13.21 6.94
N THR A 123 7.43 -14.34 7.23
CA THR A 123 8.87 -14.53 7.05
C THR A 123 9.12 -15.63 6.01
N ARG A 124 10.06 -15.39 5.10
CA ARG A 124 10.48 -16.36 4.09
C ARG A 124 11.99 -16.53 4.12
N ASP A 125 12.43 -17.76 3.93
CA ASP A 125 13.84 -18.02 3.61
C ASP A 125 14.07 -17.72 2.12
N ILE A 126 14.90 -16.73 1.86
CA ILE A 126 15.29 -16.34 0.50
C ILE A 126 16.79 -16.42 0.40
N LEU A 127 17.29 -17.43 -0.30
CA LEU A 127 18.71 -17.67 -0.50
C LEU A 127 19.48 -17.77 0.84
N GLY A 128 18.90 -18.46 1.84
CA GLY A 128 19.49 -18.66 3.16
C GLY A 128 19.34 -17.47 4.12
N LYS A 129 18.56 -16.44 3.74
CA LYS A 129 18.27 -15.29 4.59
C LYS A 129 16.82 -15.29 5.03
N GLN A 130 16.57 -15.14 6.32
CA GLN A 130 15.23 -14.98 6.87
C GLN A 130 14.75 -13.55 6.63
N ILE A 131 13.88 -13.38 5.64
CA ILE A 131 13.34 -12.08 5.24
C ILE A 131 11.92 -11.93 5.75
N TYR A 132 11.68 -10.94 6.58
CA TYR A 132 10.33 -10.53 6.97
C TYR A 132 9.78 -9.52 5.96
N PHE A 133 8.50 -9.65 5.60
CA PHE A 133 7.81 -8.68 4.76
C PHE A 133 6.40 -8.43 5.29
N HIS A 134 5.95 -7.19 5.14
CA HIS A 134 4.54 -6.86 5.33
C HIS A 134 3.75 -7.19 4.08
N SER A 135 2.54 -7.74 4.25
CA SER A 135 1.64 -8.07 3.14
C SER A 135 1.25 -6.82 2.36
N GLY A 136 1.48 -6.85 1.06
CA GLY A 136 1.11 -5.76 0.15
C GLY A 136 -0.40 -5.53 0.08
N GLY A 137 -1.19 -6.60 0.26
CA GLY A 137 -2.64 -6.49 0.32
C GLY A 137 -3.12 -5.78 1.58
N ALA A 138 -2.59 -6.11 2.77
CA ALA A 138 -2.88 -5.35 3.99
C ALA A 138 -2.38 -3.90 3.92
N GLY A 139 -1.45 -3.65 3.04
CA GLY A 139 -0.74 -2.39 2.94
C GLY A 139 0.44 -2.28 3.90
N PHE A 140 1.40 -1.46 3.51
CA PHE A 140 2.53 -1.11 4.34
C PHE A 140 2.95 0.35 4.11
N VAL A 141 3.72 0.90 5.03
CA VAL A 141 4.17 2.29 4.99
C VAL A 141 5.69 2.34 5.01
N LEU A 142 6.24 3.21 4.16
CA LEU A 142 7.65 3.62 4.20
C LEU A 142 7.72 5.07 4.68
N SER A 143 8.61 5.35 5.63
CA SER A 143 8.95 6.71 6.01
C SER A 143 9.75 7.42 4.92
N ARG A 144 9.86 8.76 4.97
CA ARG A 144 10.69 9.57 4.08
C ARG A 144 12.13 9.05 4.02
N ALA A 145 12.74 8.83 5.17
CA ALA A 145 14.12 8.34 5.23
C ALA A 145 14.27 6.94 4.64
N CYS A 146 13.28 6.05 4.85
CA CYS A 146 13.26 4.72 4.27
C CYS A 146 13.09 4.80 2.73
N LEU A 147 12.15 5.61 2.24
CA LEU A 147 11.95 5.82 0.81
C LEU A 147 13.18 6.44 0.14
N SER A 148 13.82 7.42 0.78
CA SER A 148 15.05 8.04 0.29
C SER A 148 16.19 7.03 0.15
N ALA A 149 16.36 6.15 1.12
CA ALA A 149 17.37 5.09 1.07
C ALA A 149 17.03 4.01 0.01
N PHE A 150 15.74 3.77 -0.23
CA PHE A 150 15.25 2.81 -1.22
C PHE A 150 15.29 3.34 -2.66
N TYR A 151 15.14 4.64 -2.87
CA TYR A 151 15.05 5.30 -4.19
C TYR A 151 16.13 4.88 -5.20
N PRO A 152 17.43 4.76 -4.85
CA PRO A 152 18.46 4.35 -5.80
C PRO A 152 18.23 2.95 -6.40
N LEU A 153 17.46 2.10 -5.74
CA LEU A 153 17.16 0.75 -6.20
C LEU A 153 15.98 0.71 -7.19
N CYS A 154 15.09 1.70 -7.16
CA CYS A 154 13.81 1.66 -7.88
C CYS A 154 13.94 1.40 -9.39
N ASN A 155 15.01 1.86 -10.04
CA ASN A 155 15.20 1.66 -11.47
C ASN A 155 15.59 0.22 -11.87
N THR A 156 16.18 -0.53 -10.96
CA THR A 156 16.72 -1.88 -11.23
C THR A 156 16.12 -2.95 -10.33
N ALA A 157 15.18 -2.55 -9.45
CA ALA A 157 14.64 -3.45 -8.44
C ALA A 157 13.92 -4.65 -9.06
N VAL A 158 13.17 -4.45 -10.15
CA VAL A 158 12.41 -5.53 -10.77
C VAL A 158 13.35 -6.55 -11.41
N GLU A 159 14.33 -6.09 -12.22
CA GLU A 159 15.30 -6.96 -12.86
C GLU A 159 16.12 -7.73 -11.80
N ARG A 160 16.59 -7.05 -10.77
CA ARG A 160 17.29 -7.68 -9.65
C ARG A 160 16.43 -8.67 -8.88
N TRP A 161 15.12 -8.38 -8.75
CA TRP A 161 14.19 -9.31 -8.11
C TRP A 161 13.95 -10.55 -8.96
N VAL A 162 13.88 -10.41 -10.28
CA VAL A 162 13.84 -11.54 -11.22
C VAL A 162 15.07 -12.42 -11.02
N ASP A 163 16.27 -11.84 -10.96
CA ASP A 163 17.52 -12.58 -10.74
C ASP A 163 17.51 -13.33 -9.39
N VAL A 164 16.99 -12.70 -8.33
CA VAL A 164 16.80 -13.36 -7.02
C VAL A 164 15.85 -14.53 -7.14
N CYS A 165 14.68 -14.36 -7.80
CA CYS A 165 13.71 -15.42 -7.99
C CYS A 165 14.27 -16.60 -8.82
N VAL A 166 15.10 -16.32 -9.83
CA VAL A 166 15.80 -17.35 -10.61
C VAL A 166 16.76 -18.14 -9.71
N GLN A 167 17.60 -17.48 -8.93
CA GLN A 167 18.54 -18.12 -8.02
C GLN A 167 17.85 -18.91 -6.90
N TRP A 168 16.72 -18.40 -6.44
CA TRP A 168 15.90 -19.03 -5.41
C TRP A 168 15.08 -20.22 -5.94
N GLY A 169 14.87 -20.33 -7.27
CA GLY A 169 14.04 -21.34 -7.91
C GLY A 169 12.53 -21.06 -7.83
N GLU A 170 12.14 -19.80 -7.56
CA GLU A 170 10.78 -19.39 -7.27
C GLU A 170 10.27 -18.31 -8.28
N LEU A 171 10.43 -18.58 -9.58
CA LEU A 171 10.04 -17.62 -10.64
C LEU A 171 8.60 -17.13 -10.55
N HIS A 172 7.69 -17.93 -10.00
CA HIS A 172 6.29 -17.52 -9.80
C HIS A 172 6.15 -16.39 -8.78
N ARG A 173 7.20 -16.06 -8.02
CA ARG A 173 7.23 -14.95 -7.06
C ARG A 173 7.63 -13.60 -7.66
N VAL A 174 7.94 -13.52 -8.93
CA VAL A 174 8.27 -12.25 -9.58
C VAL A 174 7.21 -11.17 -9.37
N PRO A 175 5.89 -11.45 -9.40
CA PRO A 175 4.86 -10.45 -9.10
C PRO A 175 4.71 -10.11 -7.60
N ALA A 176 5.34 -10.85 -6.69
CA ALA A 176 5.24 -10.61 -5.24
C ALA A 176 6.06 -9.38 -4.84
N CYS A 177 5.54 -8.22 -5.17
CA CYS A 177 6.21 -6.93 -4.98
C CYS A 177 6.44 -6.58 -3.51
N ASP A 178 5.59 -7.00 -2.61
CA ASP A 178 5.71 -6.86 -1.15
C ASP A 178 6.90 -7.68 -0.60
N LEU A 179 7.06 -8.90 -1.10
CA LEU A 179 8.20 -9.75 -0.76
C LEU A 179 9.52 -9.16 -1.29
N ALA A 180 9.50 -8.63 -2.52
CA ALA A 180 10.66 -7.94 -3.12
C ALA A 180 11.07 -6.70 -2.30
N ILE A 181 10.10 -5.88 -1.87
CA ILE A 181 10.38 -4.73 -0.98
C ILE A 181 11.03 -5.21 0.32
N GLY A 182 10.42 -6.20 1.00
CA GLY A 182 10.98 -6.75 2.24
C GLY A 182 12.42 -7.25 2.06
N TYR A 183 12.69 -7.94 0.96
CA TYR A 183 14.01 -8.42 0.62
C TYR A 183 15.02 -7.29 0.45
N PHE A 184 14.73 -6.30 -0.39
CA PHE A 184 15.70 -5.21 -0.64
C PHE A 184 15.90 -4.30 0.56
N LEU A 185 14.85 -4.01 1.34
CA LEU A 185 15.00 -3.23 2.56
C LEU A 185 15.96 -3.87 3.56
N GLN A 186 15.94 -5.21 3.67
CA GLN A 186 16.76 -5.93 4.65
C GLN A 186 18.13 -6.39 4.11
N THR A 187 18.34 -6.33 2.80
CA THR A 187 19.60 -6.80 2.21
C THR A 187 20.44 -5.72 1.57
N SER A 188 19.85 -4.55 1.32
CA SER A 188 20.51 -3.47 0.58
C SER A 188 20.50 -2.12 1.32
N ILE A 189 19.80 -2.03 2.45
CA ILE A 189 19.71 -0.80 3.25
C ILE A 189 20.04 -1.12 4.69
N ASP A 190 20.98 -0.38 5.26
CA ASP A 190 21.35 -0.54 6.68
C ASP A 190 20.33 0.16 7.59
N ASP A 191 20.15 -0.37 8.79
CA ASP A 191 19.38 0.22 9.90
C ASP A 191 17.89 0.49 9.58
N VAL A 192 17.27 -0.37 8.76
CA VAL A 192 15.83 -0.33 8.58
C VAL A 192 15.13 -0.89 9.82
N ASN A 193 14.31 -0.07 10.43
CA ASN A 193 13.48 -0.48 11.56
C ASN A 193 12.12 -1.01 11.06
N ILE A 194 11.88 -2.29 11.26
CA ILE A 194 10.63 -2.96 10.90
C ILE A 194 9.64 -2.82 12.06
N ILE A 195 8.59 -2.04 11.85
CA ILE A 195 7.54 -1.81 12.84
C ILE A 195 6.34 -2.71 12.54
N LYS A 196 6.10 -3.66 13.42
CA LYS A 196 4.90 -4.50 13.39
C LYS A 196 3.81 -3.82 14.22
N ALA A 197 2.84 -3.22 13.53
CA ALA A 197 1.65 -2.70 14.18
C ALA A 197 0.83 -3.83 14.81
N GLU A 198 -0.15 -3.49 15.63
CA GLU A 198 -1.06 -4.49 16.19
C GLU A 198 -1.70 -5.31 15.06
N GLN A 199 -1.79 -6.62 15.26
CA GLN A 199 -2.17 -7.58 14.20
C GLN A 199 -3.55 -7.29 13.57
N TYR A 200 -4.40 -6.53 14.25
CA TYR A 200 -5.74 -6.16 13.77
C TYR A 200 -5.84 -4.76 13.19
N SER A 201 -4.74 -4.01 13.12
CA SER A 201 -4.75 -2.67 12.53
C SER A 201 -4.59 -2.67 11.02
N PHE A 202 -3.73 -3.54 10.48
CA PHE A 202 -3.54 -3.75 9.03
C PHE A 202 -3.94 -5.19 8.71
N LEU A 203 -5.17 -5.39 8.27
CA LEU A 203 -5.74 -6.72 8.06
C LEU A 203 -5.35 -7.30 6.70
N GLY A 204 -4.77 -8.48 6.71
CA GLY A 204 -4.36 -9.23 5.52
C GLY A 204 -5.50 -9.92 4.76
N CYS A 205 -6.71 -9.92 5.31
CA CYS A 205 -7.92 -10.44 4.67
C CYS A 205 -9.16 -9.75 5.25
N ASN A 206 -10.30 -9.91 4.57
CA ASN A 206 -11.57 -9.36 5.05
C ASN A 206 -12.12 -10.15 6.23
N TYR A 207 -11.84 -9.70 7.45
CA TYR A 207 -12.38 -10.27 8.69
C TYR A 207 -13.76 -9.73 9.07
N ILE A 208 -14.25 -8.69 8.41
CA ILE A 208 -15.53 -8.03 8.76
C ILE A 208 -16.70 -8.99 8.61
N GLY A 209 -16.68 -9.86 7.60
CA GLY A 209 -17.70 -10.86 7.34
C GLY A 209 -17.44 -12.23 7.98
N PHE A 210 -16.33 -12.45 8.72
CA PHE A 210 -15.99 -13.77 9.27
C PHE A 210 -16.41 -13.89 10.74
N PRO A 211 -17.39 -14.76 11.07
CA PRO A 211 -17.90 -14.93 12.43
C PRO A 211 -16.84 -15.35 13.46
N CYS A 212 -15.81 -16.10 13.03
CA CYS A 212 -14.74 -16.59 13.92
C CYS A 212 -13.86 -15.48 14.51
N HIS A 213 -13.94 -14.25 13.97
CA HIS A 213 -13.20 -13.10 14.48
C HIS A 213 -14.10 -12.06 15.15
N GLN A 214 -15.40 -12.33 15.29
CA GLN A 214 -16.33 -11.48 16.02
C GLN A 214 -15.85 -11.34 17.48
N GLY A 215 -15.61 -10.09 17.90
CA GLY A 215 -15.11 -9.75 19.23
C GLY A 215 -13.58 -9.65 19.33
N GLN A 216 -12.81 -10.08 18.31
CA GLN A 216 -11.35 -9.92 18.29
C GLN A 216 -10.90 -8.71 17.45
N VAL A 217 -11.71 -8.33 16.45
CA VAL A 217 -11.43 -7.20 15.58
C VAL A 217 -12.50 -6.14 15.79
N SER A 218 -12.11 -5.02 16.39
CA SER A 218 -12.96 -3.83 16.44
C SER A 218 -12.74 -2.99 15.20
N ILE A 219 -13.82 -2.58 14.55
CA ILE A 219 -13.80 -1.62 13.44
C ILE A 219 -12.99 -0.36 13.82
N ASP A 220 -13.07 0.03 15.09
CA ASP A 220 -12.36 1.19 15.60
C ASP A 220 -10.83 1.05 15.55
N ASN A 221 -10.30 -0.15 15.45
CA ASN A 221 -8.86 -0.41 15.42
C ASN A 221 -8.32 -0.64 14.00
N ILE A 222 -9.22 -0.78 13.01
CA ILE A 222 -8.82 -1.08 11.64
C ILE A 222 -8.30 0.18 10.96
N ILE A 223 -7.04 0.14 10.50
CA ILE A 223 -6.43 1.13 9.62
C ILE A 223 -6.64 0.71 8.17
N THR A 224 -6.40 -0.58 7.86
CA THR A 224 -6.62 -1.14 6.52
C THR A 224 -7.30 -2.50 6.58
N CYS A 225 -8.03 -2.84 5.52
CA CYS A 225 -8.60 -4.16 5.35
C CYS A 225 -8.48 -4.60 3.90
N HIS A 226 -7.84 -5.73 3.66
CA HIS A 226 -7.60 -6.31 2.33
C HIS A 226 -8.71 -7.27 1.92
N SER A 227 -8.75 -7.60 0.63
CA SER A 227 -9.73 -8.52 0.01
C SER A 227 -11.17 -8.06 0.21
N MET A 228 -11.39 -6.75 0.17
CA MET A 228 -12.73 -6.16 0.27
C MET A 228 -13.47 -6.33 -1.05
N THR A 229 -14.70 -6.87 -0.98
CA THR A 229 -15.62 -6.76 -2.11
C THR A 229 -16.14 -5.33 -2.24
N LEU A 230 -16.70 -4.99 -3.40
CA LEU A 230 -17.29 -3.66 -3.61
C LEU A 230 -18.39 -3.35 -2.58
N GLN A 231 -19.17 -4.37 -2.20
CA GLN A 231 -20.23 -4.24 -1.19
C GLN A 231 -19.66 -4.09 0.22
N ASP A 232 -18.59 -4.82 0.56
CA ASP A 232 -17.92 -4.67 1.86
C ASP A 232 -17.34 -3.26 2.04
N CYS A 233 -16.78 -2.68 0.97
CA CYS A 233 -16.31 -1.29 0.99
C CYS A 233 -17.44 -0.31 1.30
N ASP A 234 -18.62 -0.46 0.67
CA ASP A 234 -19.77 0.39 0.95
C ASP A 234 -20.25 0.24 2.39
N ASN A 235 -20.40 -1.00 2.85
CA ASN A 235 -20.88 -1.29 4.20
C ASN A 235 -19.91 -0.72 5.25
N PHE A 236 -18.62 -0.93 5.06
CA PHE A 236 -17.61 -0.46 6.01
C PHE A 236 -17.52 1.07 6.01
N TYR A 237 -17.58 1.69 4.82
CA TYR A 237 -17.59 3.13 4.69
C TYR A 237 -18.80 3.75 5.38
N SER A 238 -20.01 3.20 5.20
CA SER A 238 -21.23 3.65 5.90
C SER A 238 -21.10 3.56 7.42
N ILE A 239 -20.60 2.43 7.94
CA ILE A 239 -20.41 2.27 9.40
C ILE A 239 -19.47 3.34 9.96
N LEU A 240 -18.37 3.65 9.25
CA LEU A 240 -17.44 4.68 9.67
C LEU A 240 -18.05 6.08 9.62
N GLN A 241 -18.91 6.37 8.63
CA GLN A 241 -19.63 7.64 8.51
C GLN A 241 -20.64 7.83 9.66
N ASP A 242 -21.43 6.79 9.98
CA ASP A 242 -22.48 6.82 11.00
C ASP A 242 -21.91 7.00 12.41
N ASN A 243 -20.72 6.46 12.67
CA ASN A 243 -20.07 6.55 13.99
C ASN A 243 -19.37 7.90 14.24
N HIS A 244 -19.57 8.92 13.41
CA HIS A 244 -18.93 10.25 13.52
C HIS A 244 -17.40 10.21 13.66
N PHE A 245 -16.77 9.11 13.32
CA PHE A 245 -15.32 8.90 13.47
C PHE A 245 -14.48 9.86 12.63
N PHE A 246 -15.09 10.42 11.58
CA PHE A 246 -14.40 11.30 10.63
C PHE A 246 -14.34 12.78 11.06
N MET A 247 -15.18 13.21 12.02
CA MET A 247 -15.35 14.65 12.32
C MET A 247 -14.68 15.12 13.59
N ASN A 248 -14.35 14.25 14.53
CA ASN A 248 -13.91 14.66 15.87
C ASN A 248 -12.39 14.65 16.09
N GLU A 249 -11.58 14.04 15.21
CA GLU A 249 -10.12 13.98 15.39
C GLU A 249 -9.33 15.05 14.61
N LEU A 250 -9.98 15.85 13.77
CA LEU A 250 -9.34 16.95 13.03
C LEU A 250 -9.50 18.33 13.68
N GLY A 251 -10.11 18.40 14.86
CA GLY A 251 -10.49 19.66 15.52
C GLY A 251 -9.83 19.95 16.86
N SER A 252 -8.71 19.30 17.20
CA SER A 252 -7.96 19.64 18.42
C SER A 252 -6.47 19.76 18.19
#